data_c89854d9015272bb989fe1b246eb6bc1
#
_entry.id   c89854d9015272bb989fe1b246eb6bc1
#
_cell.length_a   1.000
_cell.length_b   1.000
_cell.length_c   1.000
_cell.angle_alpha   90.00
_cell.angle_beta   90.00
_cell.angle_gamma   90.00
#
_symmetry.space_group_name_H-M   'P 1'
#
loop_
_entity.id
_entity.type
_entity.pdbx_description
1 polymer ?
#
loop_
_entity_poly.entity_id
_entity_poly.type
_entity_poly.pdbx_seq_one_letter_code
_entity_poly.pdbx_strand_id
1 'polypeptide(L)'
;TPLYSSAASDVYKRQALETAMRRGEILNIKRSHIDFQKSVLLIPTTKTDTPRTIPLSTDAVTVLREQLRASQSGYEGVIPLHEPTVFDYQPRGLSGEFLKLCRRKRIENLHFHDLRHEATSRLFEKGLNPVEVATITGHNDPRMLMRYTLLRAEDLARKLG
;
A
#
# COMPACT_ATOMS: atom_id res chain seq x y z
N THR A 1 -9.74 -24.88 -6.86
CA THR A 1 -8.84 -24.71 -5.70
C THR A 1 -8.47 -23.24 -5.65
N PRO A 2 -8.78 -22.48 -4.59
CA PRO A 2 -8.48 -21.06 -4.57
C PRO A 2 -6.97 -20.84 -4.61
N LEU A 3 -6.55 -19.94 -5.49
CA LEU A 3 -5.18 -19.48 -5.69
C LEU A 3 -4.64 -18.67 -4.48
N TYR A 4 -4.79 -19.17 -3.29
CA TYR A 4 -4.13 -18.61 -2.09
C TYR A 4 -2.69 -19.13 -1.99
N SER A 5 -1.92 -18.92 -3.08
CA SER A 5 -0.50 -19.26 -3.06
C SER A 5 0.27 -18.25 -2.21
N SER A 6 1.36 -18.69 -1.61
CA SER A 6 2.31 -17.81 -0.89
C SER A 6 2.73 -16.60 -1.74
N ALA A 7 2.83 -16.76 -3.06
CA ALA A 7 3.17 -15.71 -4.02
C ALA A 7 2.16 -14.56 -4.03
N ALA A 8 0.85 -14.85 -4.04
CA ALA A 8 -0.17 -13.80 -4.07
C ALA A 8 -0.21 -12.97 -2.78
N SER A 9 0.07 -13.62 -1.63
CA SER A 9 0.17 -12.90 -0.35
C SER A 9 1.42 -12.01 -0.29
N ASP A 10 2.49 -12.35 -1.03
CA ASP A 10 3.72 -11.56 -1.10
C ASP A 10 3.52 -10.30 -1.95
N VAL A 11 2.82 -10.40 -3.06
CA VAL A 11 2.45 -9.27 -3.93
C VAL A 11 1.70 -8.19 -3.14
N TYR A 12 0.74 -8.59 -2.35
CA TYR A 12 -0.07 -7.68 -1.55
C TYR A 12 0.74 -6.99 -0.42
N LYS A 13 1.64 -7.72 0.23
CA LYS A 13 2.57 -7.14 1.25
C LYS A 13 3.51 -6.13 0.61
N ARG A 14 4.06 -6.44 -0.57
CA ARG A 14 4.89 -5.51 -1.32
C ARG A 14 4.12 -4.23 -1.64
N GLN A 15 2.87 -4.33 -2.12
CA GLN A 15 2.05 -3.15 -2.37
C GLN A 15 1.84 -2.31 -1.10
N ALA A 16 1.61 -2.94 0.05
CA ALA A 16 1.46 -2.22 1.33
C ALA A 16 2.74 -1.46 1.73
N LEU A 17 3.90 -2.08 1.56
CA LEU A 17 5.20 -1.48 1.87
C LEU A 17 5.59 -0.36 0.91
N GLU A 18 5.20 -0.46 -0.37
CA GLU A 18 5.54 0.54 -1.39
C GLU A 18 4.64 1.78 -1.35
N THR A 19 3.41 1.65 -0.87
CA THR A 19 2.41 2.72 -0.98
C THR A 19 1.94 3.30 0.34
N ALA A 20 2.28 2.69 1.46
CA ALA A 20 1.77 3.04 2.79
C ALA A 20 0.22 3.10 2.87
N MET A 21 -0.49 2.44 1.95
CA MET A 21 -1.96 2.39 1.91
C MET A 21 -2.53 1.59 3.08
N ARG A 22 -3.77 1.92 3.46
CA ARG A 22 -4.54 1.08 4.38
C ARG A 22 -4.97 -0.21 3.68
N ARG A 23 -5.12 -1.29 4.45
CA ARG A 23 -5.56 -2.60 3.93
C ARG A 23 -6.82 -2.51 3.05
N GLY A 24 -7.83 -1.79 3.53
CA GLY A 24 -9.08 -1.62 2.77
C GLY A 24 -8.91 -0.83 1.47
N GLU A 25 -8.01 0.14 1.44
CA GLU A 25 -7.70 0.89 0.24
C GLU A 25 -7.03 0.00 -0.82
N ILE A 26 -6.06 -0.85 -0.41
CA ILE A 26 -5.39 -1.77 -1.33
C ILE A 26 -6.40 -2.77 -1.92
N LEU A 27 -7.29 -3.34 -1.11
CA LEU A 27 -8.31 -4.28 -1.55
C LEU A 27 -9.36 -3.66 -2.50
N ASN A 28 -9.53 -2.35 -2.46
CA ASN A 28 -10.46 -1.63 -3.31
C ASN A 28 -9.83 -1.03 -4.59
N ILE A 29 -8.55 -1.31 -4.85
CA ILE A 29 -7.90 -0.83 -6.09
C ILE A 29 -8.57 -1.49 -7.29
N LYS A 30 -8.97 -0.65 -8.26
CA LYS A 30 -9.49 -1.04 -9.56
C LYS A 30 -8.52 -0.63 -10.66
N ARG A 31 -8.60 -1.25 -11.83
CA ARG A 31 -7.75 -0.88 -12.96
C ARG A 31 -7.94 0.59 -13.37
N SER A 32 -9.18 1.09 -13.33
CA SER A 32 -9.55 2.48 -13.63
C SER A 32 -8.93 3.50 -12.68
N HIS A 33 -8.50 3.10 -11.49
CA HIS A 33 -7.84 3.97 -10.51
C HIS A 33 -6.36 4.23 -10.84
N ILE A 34 -5.76 3.46 -11.76
CA ILE A 34 -4.31 3.46 -12.00
C ILE A 34 -4.00 4.18 -13.31
N ASP A 35 -3.21 5.25 -13.23
CA ASP A 35 -2.58 5.89 -14.39
C ASP A 35 -1.11 5.45 -14.45
N PHE A 36 -0.83 4.48 -15.33
CA PHE A 36 0.52 3.94 -15.48
C PHE A 36 1.46 4.89 -16.25
N GLN A 37 0.94 5.86 -17.00
CA GLN A 37 1.76 6.84 -17.72
C GLN A 37 2.32 7.87 -16.74
N LYS A 38 1.49 8.33 -15.81
CA LYS A 38 1.88 9.27 -14.76
C LYS A 38 2.45 8.59 -13.53
N SER A 39 2.38 7.26 -13.43
CA SER A 39 2.76 6.50 -12.23
C SER A 39 2.03 6.99 -10.98
N VAL A 40 0.71 7.10 -11.07
CA VAL A 40 -0.14 7.52 -9.94
C VAL A 40 -1.34 6.60 -9.76
N LEU A 41 -1.86 6.58 -8.53
CA LEU A 41 -3.02 5.80 -8.13
C LEU A 41 -4.04 6.71 -7.44
N LEU A 42 -5.25 6.75 -7.93
CA LEU A 42 -6.39 7.39 -7.28
C LEU A 42 -6.94 6.48 -6.17
N ILE A 43 -7.00 7.01 -4.96
CA ILE A 43 -7.71 6.39 -3.83
C ILE A 43 -9.02 7.15 -3.69
N PRO A 44 -10.15 6.52 -4.05
CA PRO A 44 -11.45 7.17 -3.96
C PRO A 44 -11.87 7.36 -2.50
N THR A 45 -12.89 8.18 -2.28
CA THR A 45 -13.43 8.45 -0.96
C THR A 45 -13.87 7.17 -0.25
N THR A 46 -13.41 6.98 0.97
CA THR A 46 -13.98 6.02 1.92
C THR A 46 -14.85 6.76 2.94
N LYS A 47 -15.59 6.05 3.79
CA LYS A 47 -16.50 6.68 4.77
C LYS A 47 -15.86 7.76 5.66
N THR A 48 -14.54 7.76 5.79
CA THR A 48 -13.78 8.61 6.71
C THR A 48 -12.70 9.45 6.05
N ASP A 49 -12.43 9.26 4.76
CA ASP A 49 -11.30 9.92 4.08
C ASP A 49 -11.74 10.64 2.80
N THR A 50 -11.08 11.77 2.52
CA THR A 50 -11.18 12.47 1.24
C THR A 50 -10.44 11.70 0.13
N PRO A 51 -10.89 11.81 -1.13
CA PRO A 51 -10.16 11.25 -2.27
C PRO A 51 -8.76 11.83 -2.32
N ARG A 52 -7.79 11.00 -2.67
CA ARG A 52 -6.42 11.44 -2.89
C ARG A 52 -5.74 10.65 -4.00
N THR A 53 -4.79 11.28 -4.66
CA THR A 53 -3.93 10.62 -5.64
C THR A 53 -2.54 10.47 -5.04
N ILE A 54 -2.01 9.25 -5.07
CA ILE A 54 -0.68 8.94 -4.54
C ILE A 54 0.28 8.59 -5.67
N PRO A 55 1.58 8.92 -5.54
CA PRO A 55 2.60 8.45 -6.47
C PRO A 55 2.86 6.96 -6.27
N LEU A 56 3.23 6.30 -7.36
CA LEU A 56 3.64 4.90 -7.38
C LEU A 56 5.14 4.81 -7.65
N SER A 57 5.86 4.07 -6.81
CA SER A 57 7.24 3.67 -7.08
C SER A 57 7.29 2.70 -8.27
N THR A 58 8.47 2.52 -8.87
CA THR A 58 8.68 1.53 -9.94
C THR A 58 8.27 0.13 -9.49
N ASP A 59 8.57 -0.22 -8.25
CA ASP A 59 8.21 -1.52 -7.67
C ASP A 59 6.69 -1.65 -7.49
N ALA A 60 6.00 -0.61 -7.03
CA ALA A 60 4.55 -0.60 -6.92
C ALA A 60 3.87 -0.76 -8.29
N VAL A 61 4.38 -0.08 -9.32
CA VAL A 61 3.89 -0.22 -10.71
C VAL A 61 4.09 -1.64 -11.21
N THR A 62 5.25 -2.25 -10.96
CA THR A 62 5.55 -3.63 -11.37
C THR A 62 4.57 -4.60 -10.71
N VAL A 63 4.39 -4.49 -9.39
CA VAL A 63 3.45 -5.33 -8.62
C VAL A 63 2.02 -5.23 -9.18
N LEU A 64 1.54 -4.01 -9.45
CA LEU A 64 0.19 -3.80 -9.99
C LEU A 64 0.03 -4.38 -11.40
N ARG A 65 1.06 -4.26 -12.26
CA ARG A 65 1.04 -4.85 -13.62
C ARG A 65 1.02 -6.37 -13.57
N GLU A 66 1.83 -6.99 -12.73
CA GLU A 66 1.87 -8.44 -12.55
C GLU A 66 0.52 -8.97 -12.06
N GLN A 67 -0.07 -8.29 -11.07
CA GLN A 67 -1.36 -8.67 -10.51
C GLN A 67 -2.50 -8.54 -11.53
N LEU A 68 -2.53 -7.47 -12.32
CA LEU A 68 -3.52 -7.29 -13.38
C LEU A 68 -3.41 -8.37 -14.46
N ARG A 69 -2.20 -8.78 -14.84
CA ARG A 69 -2.01 -9.88 -15.79
C ARG A 69 -2.53 -11.20 -15.24
N ALA A 70 -2.25 -11.48 -13.96
CA ALA A 70 -2.73 -12.68 -13.29
C ALA A 70 -4.26 -12.73 -13.18
N SER A 71 -4.91 -11.58 -12.91
CA SER A 71 -6.37 -11.51 -12.80
C SER A 71 -7.08 -11.62 -14.14
N GLN A 72 -6.49 -11.16 -15.24
CA GLN A 72 -7.09 -11.24 -16.58
C GLN A 72 -7.17 -12.68 -17.12
N SER A 73 -6.27 -13.57 -16.71
CA SER A 73 -6.28 -14.98 -17.16
C SER A 73 -7.46 -15.80 -16.62
N GLY A 74 -8.24 -15.25 -15.68
CA GLY A 74 -9.44 -15.93 -15.11
C GLY A 74 -10.78 -15.54 -15.74
N TYR A 75 -10.81 -14.56 -16.65
CA TYR A 75 -12.06 -14.01 -17.21
C TYR A 75 -12.27 -14.31 -18.70
N GLU A 76 -11.87 -15.49 -19.17
CA GLU A 76 -12.14 -15.88 -20.55
C GLU A 76 -13.66 -15.89 -20.84
N GLY A 77 -14.13 -14.86 -21.55
CA GLY A 77 -15.48 -14.80 -22.10
C GLY A 77 -16.57 -14.24 -21.17
N VAL A 78 -16.28 -13.83 -19.95
CA VAL A 78 -17.26 -13.23 -19.03
C VAL A 78 -16.97 -11.75 -18.85
N ILE A 79 -17.91 -10.89 -19.24
CA ILE A 79 -17.85 -9.45 -18.94
C ILE A 79 -18.45 -9.25 -17.54
N PRO A 80 -17.65 -8.85 -16.52
CA PRO A 80 -18.20 -8.62 -15.18
C PRO A 80 -19.17 -7.42 -15.20
N LEU A 81 -20.28 -7.52 -14.51
CA LEU A 81 -21.26 -6.43 -14.36
C LEU A 81 -20.65 -5.19 -13.67
N HIS A 82 -19.64 -5.42 -12.85
CA HIS A 82 -18.88 -4.36 -12.17
C HIS A 82 -17.39 -4.57 -12.41
N GLU A 83 -16.64 -3.46 -12.50
CA GLU A 83 -15.19 -3.53 -12.61
C GLU A 83 -14.59 -4.27 -11.40
N PRO A 84 -13.83 -5.36 -11.63
CA PRO A 84 -13.24 -6.14 -10.55
C PRO A 84 -12.11 -5.37 -9.86
N THR A 85 -11.85 -5.71 -8.61
CA THR A 85 -10.69 -5.23 -7.89
C THR A 85 -9.42 -5.92 -8.39
N VAL A 86 -8.30 -5.20 -8.33
CA VAL A 86 -6.99 -5.72 -8.73
C VAL A 86 -6.56 -6.87 -7.82
N PHE A 87 -6.94 -6.80 -6.55
CA PHE A 87 -6.65 -7.82 -5.55
C PHE A 87 -7.96 -8.48 -5.11
N ASP A 88 -8.15 -9.74 -5.51
CA ASP A 88 -9.33 -10.52 -5.15
C ASP A 88 -9.11 -11.23 -3.80
N TYR A 89 -9.18 -10.46 -2.72
CA TYR A 89 -9.04 -10.99 -1.36
C TYR A 89 -10.15 -10.48 -0.43
N GLN A 90 -10.60 -11.38 0.44
CA GLN A 90 -11.43 -10.98 1.57
C GLN A 90 -10.57 -10.37 2.69
N PRO A 91 -10.97 -9.24 3.29
CA PRO A 91 -10.16 -8.56 4.31
C PRO A 91 -9.77 -9.44 5.51
N ARG A 92 -10.68 -10.32 5.94
CA ARG A 92 -10.40 -11.26 7.04
C ARG A 92 -9.42 -12.37 6.65
N GLY A 93 -9.55 -12.89 5.42
CA GLY A 93 -8.65 -13.91 4.89
C GLY A 93 -7.21 -13.43 4.85
N LEU A 94 -7.00 -12.21 4.37
CA LEU A 94 -5.67 -11.62 4.25
C LEU A 94 -4.95 -11.47 5.58
N SER A 95 -5.62 -10.91 6.60
CA SER A 95 -5.01 -10.78 7.93
C SER A 95 -4.70 -12.15 8.53
N GLY A 96 -5.56 -13.14 8.31
CA GLY A 96 -5.33 -14.51 8.76
C GLY A 96 -4.11 -15.14 8.10
N GLU A 97 -3.95 -14.98 6.80
CA GLU A 97 -2.78 -15.48 6.06
C GLU A 97 -1.48 -14.78 6.50
N PHE A 98 -1.54 -13.47 6.73
CA PHE A 98 -0.39 -12.72 7.26
C PHE A 98 0.04 -13.24 8.64
N LEU A 99 -0.91 -13.45 9.55
CA LEU A 99 -0.64 -14.01 10.88
C LEU A 99 -0.07 -15.44 10.81
N LYS A 100 -0.61 -16.29 9.93
CA LYS A 100 -0.06 -17.64 9.70
C LYS A 100 1.39 -17.59 9.21
N LEU A 101 1.71 -16.64 8.31
CA LEU A 101 3.07 -16.44 7.84
C LEU A 101 3.99 -16.01 8.99
N CYS A 102 3.59 -15.03 9.78
CA CYS A 102 4.36 -14.56 10.93
C CYS A 102 4.66 -15.71 11.91
N ARG A 103 3.65 -16.52 12.25
CA ARG A 103 3.83 -17.70 13.10
C ARG A 103 4.82 -18.70 12.52
N ARG A 104 4.72 -19.01 11.22
CA ARG A 104 5.68 -19.93 10.54
C ARG A 104 7.11 -19.38 10.57
N LYS A 105 7.28 -18.06 10.53
CA LYS A 105 8.58 -17.39 10.60
C LYS A 105 9.01 -17.05 12.02
N ARG A 106 8.24 -17.44 13.04
CA ARG A 106 8.49 -17.14 14.45
C ARG A 106 8.59 -15.62 14.72
N ILE A 107 7.79 -14.82 13.98
CA ILE A 107 7.68 -13.38 14.18
C ILE A 107 6.47 -13.15 15.08
N GLU A 108 6.72 -12.58 16.25
CA GLU A 108 5.68 -12.24 17.23
C GLU A 108 5.27 -10.78 17.10
N ASN A 109 4.02 -10.50 17.50
CA ASN A 109 3.47 -9.15 17.63
C ASN A 109 3.52 -8.28 16.34
N LEU A 110 3.60 -8.91 15.16
CA LEU A 110 3.53 -8.20 13.88
C LEU A 110 2.14 -8.33 13.27
N HIS A 111 1.51 -7.20 12.99
CA HIS A 111 0.19 -7.11 12.36
C HIS A 111 0.32 -6.53 10.94
N PHE A 112 -0.68 -6.76 10.10
CA PHE A 112 -0.65 -6.23 8.74
C PHE A 112 -0.55 -4.69 8.71
N HIS A 113 -1.16 -4.00 9.67
CA HIS A 113 -1.10 -2.54 9.77
C HIS A 113 0.32 -2.01 10.04
N ASP A 114 1.19 -2.81 10.63
CA ASP A 114 2.58 -2.42 10.91
C ASP A 114 3.39 -2.25 9.61
N LEU A 115 2.97 -2.91 8.52
CA LEU A 115 3.56 -2.68 7.20
C LEU A 115 3.37 -1.23 6.73
N ARG A 116 2.24 -0.60 7.08
CA ARG A 116 2.01 0.81 6.80
C ARG A 116 2.90 1.72 7.66
N HIS A 117 3.15 1.36 8.91
CA HIS A 117 4.09 2.09 9.75
C HIS A 117 5.50 2.02 9.19
N GLU A 118 5.93 0.84 8.78
CA GLU A 118 7.22 0.64 8.11
C GLU A 118 7.32 1.45 6.80
N ALA A 119 6.30 1.38 5.95
CA ALA A 119 6.24 2.15 4.71
C ALA A 119 6.32 3.66 4.98
N THR A 120 5.63 4.14 6.01
CA THR A 120 5.68 5.57 6.41
C THR A 120 7.09 5.97 6.83
N SER A 121 7.79 5.15 7.64
CA SER A 121 9.18 5.38 8.02
C SER A 121 10.09 5.49 6.80
N ARG A 122 9.95 4.57 5.84
CA ARG A 122 10.73 4.57 4.59
C ARG A 122 10.52 5.83 3.74
N LEU A 123 9.32 6.42 3.74
CA LEU A 123 9.08 7.69 3.06
C LEU A 123 9.92 8.82 3.69
N PHE A 124 10.02 8.88 5.02
CA PHE A 124 10.90 9.83 5.71
C PHE A 124 12.37 9.55 5.44
N GLU A 125 12.81 8.30 5.42
CA GLU A 125 14.18 7.90 5.08
C GLU A 125 14.55 8.31 3.65
N LYS A 126 13.59 8.32 2.72
CA LYS A 126 13.76 8.86 1.36
C LYS A 126 13.82 10.41 1.31
N GLY A 127 13.69 11.08 2.45
CA GLY A 127 13.82 12.53 2.56
C GLY A 127 12.53 13.32 2.35
N LEU A 128 11.36 12.64 2.26
CA LEU A 128 10.08 13.35 2.15
C LEU A 128 9.77 14.08 3.45
N ASN A 129 9.20 15.29 3.32
CA ASN A 129 8.77 16.07 4.47
C ASN A 129 7.42 15.60 5.01
N PRO A 130 7.00 15.98 6.24
CA PRO A 130 5.75 15.50 6.84
C PRO A 130 4.50 15.80 6.04
N VAL A 131 4.46 16.90 5.27
CA VAL A 131 3.30 17.24 4.42
C VAL A 131 3.21 16.31 3.23
N GLU A 132 4.32 16.01 2.57
CA GLU A 132 4.39 15.05 1.47
C GLU A 132 3.99 13.65 1.95
N VAL A 133 4.51 13.22 3.09
CA VAL A 133 4.15 11.92 3.69
C VAL A 133 2.67 11.89 4.06
N ALA A 134 2.12 12.95 4.66
CA ALA A 134 0.70 13.04 4.99
C ALA A 134 -0.19 12.92 3.73
N THR A 135 0.21 13.57 2.64
CA THR A 135 -0.49 13.51 1.35
C THR A 135 -0.54 12.09 0.80
N ILE A 136 0.57 11.36 0.86
CA ILE A 136 0.65 9.96 0.38
C ILE A 136 -0.15 9.04 1.29
N THR A 137 0.07 9.13 2.58
CA THR A 137 -0.52 8.21 3.56
C THR A 137 -1.99 8.54 3.88
N GLY A 138 -2.43 9.77 3.64
CA GLY A 138 -3.78 10.23 3.98
C GLY A 138 -3.96 10.44 5.49
N HIS A 139 -2.96 10.95 6.18
CA HIS A 139 -3.11 11.43 7.55
C HIS A 139 -3.67 12.86 7.53
N ASN A 140 -4.85 13.04 8.11
CA ASN A 140 -5.50 14.36 8.20
C ASN A 140 -4.77 15.30 9.16
N ASP A 141 -4.08 14.75 10.15
CA ASP A 141 -3.28 15.50 11.11
C ASP A 141 -1.79 15.14 10.97
N PRO A 142 -0.96 16.03 10.40
CA PRO A 142 0.48 15.80 10.26
C PRO A 142 1.20 15.54 11.59
N ARG A 143 0.62 15.99 12.74
CA ARG A 143 1.20 15.73 14.07
C ARG A 143 1.30 14.23 14.37
N MET A 144 0.41 13.42 13.80
CA MET A 144 0.49 11.95 13.90
C MET A 144 1.76 11.38 13.29
N LEU A 145 2.41 12.12 12.40
CA LEU A 145 3.66 11.72 11.73
C LEU A 145 4.92 12.14 12.48
N MET A 146 4.80 13.01 13.50
CA MET A 146 5.96 13.51 14.25
C MET A 146 6.78 12.41 14.91
N ARG A 147 6.16 11.30 15.26
CA ARG A 147 6.87 10.11 15.81
C ARG A 147 7.87 9.47 14.84
N TYR A 148 7.75 9.75 13.54
CA TYR A 148 8.67 9.25 12.51
C TYR A 148 9.77 10.26 12.16
N THR A 149 9.66 11.50 12.62
CA THR A 149 10.63 12.56 12.35
C THR A 149 11.60 12.66 13.52
N LEU A 150 12.70 11.91 13.43
CA LEU A 150 13.82 12.09 14.36
C LEU A 150 14.71 13.25 13.82
N LEU A 151 14.22 14.47 13.98
CA LEU A 151 14.98 15.66 13.59
C LEU A 151 16.10 15.90 14.62
N ARG A 152 17.33 15.67 14.21
CA ARG A 152 18.52 16.04 15.01
C ARG A 152 18.97 17.44 14.65
N ALA A 153 19.40 18.20 15.65
CA ALA A 153 19.90 19.56 15.43
C ALA A 153 21.05 19.60 14.41
N GLU A 154 21.93 18.59 14.42
CA GLU A 154 23.04 18.46 13.49
C GLU A 154 22.57 18.27 12.04
N ASP A 155 21.48 17.56 11.81
CA ASP A 155 20.92 17.37 10.47
C ASP A 155 20.29 18.68 9.96
N LEU A 156 19.66 19.44 10.86
CA LEU A 156 19.13 20.76 10.53
C LEU A 156 20.25 21.77 10.29
N ALA A 157 21.31 21.75 11.09
CA ALA A 157 22.46 22.63 10.90
C ALA A 157 23.10 22.46 9.52
N ARG A 158 23.25 21.22 9.05
CA ARG A 158 23.74 20.93 7.69
C ARG A 158 22.85 21.47 6.57
N LYS A 159 21.54 21.62 6.81
CA LYS A 159 20.60 22.22 5.85
C LYS A 159 20.62 23.75 5.86
N LEU A 160 21.12 24.36 6.92
CA LEU A 160 21.17 25.81 7.06
C LEU A 160 22.49 26.41 6.50
N GLY A 161 23.46 25.60 6.13
CA GLY A 161 24.76 25.98 5.55
C GLY A 161 25.81 26.01 6.61
#